data_8ab6dcb35f51c847a14ba333abf2a7a3
#
_entry.id   8ab6dcb35f51c847a14ba333abf2a7a3
#
_cell.length_a   1.000
_cell.length_b   1.000
_cell.length_c   1.000
_cell.angle_alpha   90.00
_cell.angle_beta   90.00
_cell.angle_gamma   90.00
#
_symmetry.space_group_name_H-M   'P 1'
#
loop_
_entity.id
_entity.type
_entity.pdbx_description
1 polymer ?
#
loop_
_entity_poly.entity_id
_entity_poly.type
_entity_poly.pdbx_seq_one_letter_code
_entity_poly.pdbx_strand_id
1 'polypeptide(L)'
;MEMEYMSCPEAVRNCNMGKVLLVEDNTSAAKKIVRYIGNISADLEIHSVSEAGEALQYAKANDVSLFILDIQLEDYKGTSLAKQLRELPEYKYTPIIFETALAGEELSAYRDVKCYSFLVKPFGEEEFVTAFRDALGLSKQMNQQAKTIQIEQKQFILEYVTQDIAYIEAFGKKLVIHTSSRLSGIKEDTISGYTLSGLLALLDDPAFVQCHKSYVVNKSHIEKIDKSERKIFLKGFTDTIPIGNKYQAELWG
;
A
#
# COMPACT_ATOMS: atom_id res chain seq x y z
N MET A 1 -29.96 -22.69 -34.53
CA MET A 1 -29.34 -23.21 -33.28
C MET A 1 -28.40 -22.14 -32.84
N GLU A 2 -29.01 -21.15 -32.15
CA GLU A 2 -28.32 -19.95 -31.63
C GLU A 2 -27.61 -20.33 -30.35
N MET A 3 -26.30 -20.12 -30.33
CA MET A 3 -25.49 -20.25 -29.10
C MET A 3 -25.64 -18.95 -28.28
N GLU A 4 -26.40 -19.03 -27.20
CA GLU A 4 -26.45 -17.98 -26.17
C GLU A 4 -25.07 -17.78 -25.58
N TYR A 5 -24.55 -16.59 -25.76
CA TYR A 5 -23.39 -16.09 -24.99
C TYR A 5 -23.83 -15.88 -23.53
N MET A 6 -23.49 -16.83 -22.70
CA MET A 6 -23.60 -16.64 -21.24
C MET A 6 -22.75 -15.45 -20.83
N SER A 7 -23.41 -14.38 -20.41
CA SER A 7 -22.81 -13.21 -19.77
C SER A 7 -22.14 -13.63 -18.48
N CYS A 8 -20.86 -13.39 -18.40
CA CYS A 8 -20.07 -13.51 -17.17
C CYS A 8 -20.65 -12.59 -16.10
N PRO A 9 -20.81 -13.04 -14.84
CA PRO A 9 -21.37 -12.19 -13.78
C PRO A 9 -20.43 -11.02 -13.48
N GLU A 10 -21.00 -9.83 -13.28
CA GLU A 10 -20.34 -8.56 -12.96
C GLU A 10 -19.55 -8.51 -11.61
N ALA A 11 -19.34 -9.65 -10.97
CA ALA A 11 -18.78 -9.74 -9.63
C ALA A 11 -17.23 -9.79 -9.54
N VAL A 12 -16.49 -9.61 -10.66
CA VAL A 12 -15.00 -9.67 -10.66
C VAL A 12 -14.38 -8.38 -11.20
N ARG A 13 -14.97 -7.21 -10.91
CA ARG A 13 -14.38 -5.90 -11.24
C ARG A 13 -13.95 -5.11 -9.99
N ASN A 14 -13.22 -5.75 -9.09
CA ASN A 14 -12.43 -5.04 -8.07
C ASN A 14 -10.97 -5.46 -8.14
N CYS A 15 -10.37 -5.42 -9.32
CA CYS A 15 -8.93 -5.22 -9.45
C CYS A 15 -8.67 -3.78 -9.01
N ASN A 16 -8.11 -3.61 -7.81
CA ASN A 16 -7.62 -2.34 -7.32
C ASN A 16 -6.56 -1.82 -8.30
N MET A 17 -7.01 -1.06 -9.33
CA MET A 17 -6.14 -0.50 -10.34
C MET A 17 -5.47 0.69 -9.69
N GLY A 18 -4.13 0.63 -9.63
CA GLY A 18 -3.31 1.54 -8.85
C GLY A 18 -3.56 3.01 -9.16
N LYS A 19 -3.49 3.84 -8.12
CA LYS A 19 -3.56 5.29 -8.25
C LYS A 19 -2.19 5.85 -8.62
N VAL A 20 -2.18 6.79 -9.57
CA VAL A 20 -1.00 7.54 -9.98
C VAL A 20 -1.12 8.96 -9.46
N LEU A 21 -0.12 9.43 -8.72
CA LEU A 21 -0.04 10.82 -8.28
C LEU A 21 0.97 11.56 -9.16
N LEU A 22 0.47 12.53 -9.92
CA LEU A 22 1.26 13.45 -10.75
C LEU A 22 1.38 14.79 -10.02
N VAL A 23 2.63 15.26 -9.85
CA VAL A 23 2.92 16.57 -9.25
C VAL A 23 3.71 17.40 -10.26
N GLU A 24 3.02 18.36 -10.86
CA GLU A 24 3.52 19.21 -11.94
C GLU A 24 2.79 20.55 -11.91
N ASP A 25 3.49 21.65 -11.73
CA ASP A 25 2.93 23.01 -11.66
C ASP A 25 2.56 23.59 -13.03
N ASN A 26 3.23 23.13 -14.09
CA ASN A 26 2.89 23.51 -15.46
C ASN A 26 1.65 22.76 -15.97
N THR A 27 0.52 23.44 -16.00
CA THR A 27 -0.76 22.86 -16.43
C THR A 27 -0.70 22.21 -17.83
N SER A 28 0.11 22.73 -18.75
CA SER A 28 0.24 22.17 -20.11
C SER A 28 1.03 20.87 -20.10
N ALA A 29 2.09 20.80 -19.30
CA ALA A 29 2.87 19.58 -19.08
C ALA A 29 2.03 18.51 -18.39
N ALA A 30 1.33 18.86 -17.32
CA ALA A 30 0.42 17.96 -16.61
C ALA A 30 -0.64 17.35 -17.54
N LYS A 31 -1.33 18.17 -18.34
CA LYS A 31 -2.32 17.69 -19.32
C LYS A 31 -1.71 16.75 -20.37
N LYS A 32 -0.48 17.01 -20.80
CA LYS A 32 0.25 16.17 -21.76
C LYS A 32 0.51 14.79 -21.16
N ILE A 33 0.97 14.73 -19.92
CA ILE A 33 1.27 13.49 -19.21
C ILE A 33 -0.02 12.70 -18.94
N VAL A 34 -1.08 13.35 -18.45
CA VAL A 34 -2.38 12.72 -18.24
C VAL A 34 -2.90 12.08 -19.54
N ARG A 35 -2.74 12.78 -20.68
CA ARG A 35 -3.10 12.21 -21.98
C ARG A 35 -2.27 10.97 -22.32
N TYR A 36 -0.95 11.00 -22.10
CA TYR A 36 -0.08 9.86 -22.34
C TYR A 36 -0.49 8.64 -21.50
N ILE A 37 -0.80 8.85 -20.23
CA ILE A 37 -1.28 7.78 -19.34
C ILE A 37 -2.65 7.24 -19.81
N GLY A 38 -3.56 8.12 -20.18
CA GLY A 38 -4.88 7.73 -20.72
C GLY A 38 -4.81 6.87 -21.98
N ASN A 39 -3.79 7.07 -22.82
CA ASN A 39 -3.53 6.22 -23.99
C ASN A 39 -3.00 4.81 -23.61
N ILE A 40 -2.44 4.65 -22.40
CA ILE A 40 -1.91 3.36 -21.92
C ILE A 40 -3.00 2.53 -21.29
N SER A 41 -3.83 3.13 -20.43
CA SER A 41 -4.91 2.45 -19.72
C SER A 41 -5.96 3.45 -19.26
N ALA A 42 -7.20 3.24 -19.74
CA ALA A 42 -8.36 4.05 -19.31
C ALA A 42 -8.80 3.80 -17.86
N ASP A 43 -8.31 2.74 -17.27
CA ASP A 43 -8.74 2.28 -15.94
C ASP A 43 -7.81 2.76 -14.79
N LEU A 44 -6.74 3.50 -15.09
CA LEU A 44 -5.86 4.08 -14.08
C LEU A 44 -6.48 5.36 -13.49
N GLU A 45 -6.57 5.42 -12.18
CA GLU A 45 -6.96 6.66 -11.49
C GLU A 45 -5.74 7.58 -11.38
N ILE A 46 -5.83 8.76 -12.01
CA ILE A 46 -4.77 9.76 -12.00
C ILE A 46 -5.24 10.93 -11.14
N HIS A 47 -4.48 11.23 -10.09
CA HIS A 47 -4.65 12.45 -9.32
C HIS A 47 -3.50 13.40 -9.67
N SER A 48 -3.84 14.60 -10.18
CA SER A 48 -2.85 15.60 -10.60
C SER A 48 -2.96 16.81 -9.70
N VAL A 49 -1.86 17.23 -9.13
CA VAL A 49 -1.73 18.39 -8.24
C VAL A 49 -0.56 19.26 -8.70
N SER A 50 -0.58 20.55 -8.33
CA SER A 50 0.47 21.51 -8.65
C SER A 50 1.44 21.80 -7.51
N GLU A 51 1.08 21.44 -6.28
CA GLU A 51 1.82 21.79 -5.06
C GLU A 51 2.28 20.55 -4.29
N ALA A 52 3.52 20.61 -3.77
CA ALA A 52 4.09 19.52 -2.99
C ALA A 52 3.32 19.25 -1.69
N GLY A 53 2.77 20.30 -1.05
CA GLY A 53 1.97 20.18 0.18
C GLY A 53 0.69 19.39 -0.04
N GLU A 54 -0.04 19.66 -1.13
CA GLU A 54 -1.24 18.94 -1.51
C GLU A 54 -0.91 17.46 -1.86
N ALA A 55 0.17 17.24 -2.60
CA ALA A 55 0.65 15.92 -2.94
C ALA A 55 0.91 15.04 -1.70
N LEU A 56 1.60 15.60 -0.68
CA LEU A 56 1.88 14.89 0.56
C LEU A 56 0.61 14.58 1.36
N GLN A 57 -0.34 15.51 1.42
CA GLN A 57 -1.63 15.28 2.07
C GLN A 57 -2.42 14.18 1.36
N TYR A 58 -2.46 14.22 0.03
CA TYR A 58 -3.13 13.18 -0.76
C TYR A 58 -2.49 11.81 -0.53
N ALA A 59 -1.16 11.73 -0.58
CA ALA A 59 -0.44 10.48 -0.34
C ALA A 59 -0.69 9.89 1.05
N LYS A 60 -0.82 10.74 2.10
CA LYS A 60 -1.16 10.28 3.45
C LYS A 60 -2.58 9.70 3.57
N ALA A 61 -3.49 10.12 2.71
CA ALA A 61 -4.90 9.72 2.74
C ALA A 61 -5.27 8.62 1.74
N ASN A 62 -4.39 8.30 0.79
CA ASN A 62 -4.67 7.37 -0.31
C ASN A 62 -3.51 6.42 -0.54
N ASP A 63 -3.80 5.25 -1.16
CA ASP A 63 -2.78 4.34 -1.63
C ASP A 63 -2.34 4.73 -3.03
N VAL A 64 -1.09 5.20 -3.15
CA VAL A 64 -0.50 5.60 -4.43
C VAL A 64 0.45 4.50 -4.91
N SER A 65 0.24 4.03 -6.12
CA SER A 65 1.03 2.95 -6.72
C SER A 65 2.24 3.45 -7.54
N LEU A 66 2.20 4.71 -7.96
CA LEU A 66 3.26 5.33 -8.76
C LEU A 66 3.22 6.84 -8.56
N PHE A 67 4.38 7.44 -8.36
CA PHE A 67 4.56 8.90 -8.31
C PHE A 67 5.25 9.39 -9.59
N ILE A 68 4.76 10.49 -10.16
CA ILE A 68 5.42 11.27 -11.21
C ILE A 68 5.62 12.67 -10.65
N LEU A 69 6.86 13.10 -10.51
CA LEU A 69 7.20 14.34 -9.80
C LEU A 69 8.09 15.23 -10.67
N ASP A 70 7.68 16.47 -10.88
CA ASP A 70 8.65 17.47 -11.34
C ASP A 70 9.67 17.73 -10.23
N ILE A 71 10.94 17.84 -10.59
CA ILE A 71 12.00 18.20 -9.64
C ILE A 71 11.88 19.66 -9.23
N GLN A 72 11.45 20.54 -10.15
CA GLN A 72 11.32 21.97 -9.94
C GLN A 72 9.86 22.40 -9.89
N LEU A 73 9.27 22.41 -8.72
CA LEU A 73 7.96 23.00 -8.46
C LEU A 73 8.15 24.45 -7.98
N GLU A 74 7.15 25.29 -8.21
CA GLU A 74 7.18 26.70 -7.77
C GLU A 74 7.29 26.84 -6.25
N ASP A 75 6.62 25.98 -5.48
CA ASP A 75 6.56 26.02 -4.02
C ASP A 75 7.68 25.22 -3.36
N TYR A 76 8.21 24.18 -4.02
CA TYR A 76 9.09 23.22 -3.37
C TYR A 76 9.95 22.41 -4.35
N LYS A 77 11.02 21.79 -3.85
CA LYS A 77 11.78 20.83 -4.68
C LYS A 77 11.11 19.45 -4.65
N GLY A 78 10.78 18.89 -5.82
CA GLY A 78 10.21 17.54 -5.92
C GLY A 78 11.10 16.45 -5.31
N THR A 79 12.43 16.63 -5.27
CA THR A 79 13.36 15.74 -4.56
C THR A 79 13.16 15.77 -3.04
N SER A 80 12.79 16.92 -2.47
CA SER A 80 12.47 17.04 -1.04
C SER A 80 11.12 16.42 -0.72
N LEU A 81 10.12 16.59 -1.61
CA LEU A 81 8.85 15.87 -1.50
C LEU A 81 9.06 14.36 -1.53
N ALA A 82 9.88 13.88 -2.47
CA ALA A 82 10.18 12.45 -2.58
C ALA A 82 10.87 11.88 -1.32
N LYS A 83 11.76 12.64 -0.66
CA LYS A 83 12.33 12.25 0.65
C LYS A 83 11.25 12.10 1.70
N GLN A 84 10.32 13.04 1.81
CA GLN A 84 9.20 12.94 2.74
C GLN A 84 8.27 11.76 2.43
N LEU A 85 8.01 11.47 1.17
CA LEU A 85 7.27 10.28 0.76
C LEU A 85 8.00 8.99 1.17
N ARG A 86 9.33 8.93 1.07
CA ARG A 86 10.15 7.78 1.51
C ARG A 86 10.17 7.57 3.02
N GLU A 87 9.88 8.59 3.82
CA GLU A 87 9.71 8.48 5.28
C GLU A 87 8.40 7.77 5.65
N LEU A 88 7.42 7.74 4.73
CA LEU A 88 6.19 6.99 4.91
C LEU A 88 6.46 5.51 4.58
N PRO A 89 6.29 4.58 5.56
CA PRO A 89 6.67 3.17 5.40
C PRO A 89 6.08 2.50 4.16
N GLU A 90 4.86 2.86 3.81
CA GLU A 90 4.10 2.35 2.66
C GLU A 90 4.69 2.76 1.32
N TYR A 91 5.37 3.92 1.24
CA TYR A 91 5.96 4.44 0.01
C TYR A 91 7.48 4.25 -0.06
N LYS A 92 8.05 3.50 0.88
CA LYS A 92 9.48 3.24 0.93
C LYS A 92 10.06 2.70 -0.38
N TYR A 93 9.28 1.91 -1.10
CA TYR A 93 9.70 1.26 -2.34
C TYR A 93 8.80 1.59 -3.53
N THR A 94 7.73 2.36 -3.36
CA THR A 94 6.83 2.76 -4.46
C THR A 94 7.63 3.45 -5.56
N PRO A 95 7.46 3.08 -6.84
CA PRO A 95 8.19 3.70 -7.92
C PRO A 95 7.95 5.20 -7.99
N ILE A 96 9.02 5.96 -8.22
CA ILE A 96 8.99 7.40 -8.46
C ILE A 96 9.66 7.64 -9.81
N ILE A 97 8.96 8.29 -10.74
CA ILE A 97 9.50 8.85 -11.98
C ILE A 97 9.66 10.33 -11.75
N PHE A 98 10.88 10.83 -11.92
CA PHE A 98 11.11 12.26 -11.95
C PHE A 98 11.05 12.79 -13.38
N GLU A 99 10.52 13.99 -13.53
CA GLU A 99 10.66 14.80 -14.73
C GLU A 99 11.41 16.08 -14.39
N THR A 100 12.29 16.53 -15.27
CA THR A 100 13.14 17.68 -15.01
C THR A 100 13.60 18.38 -16.28
N ALA A 101 13.73 19.69 -16.24
CA ALA A 101 14.39 20.48 -17.28
C ALA A 101 15.92 20.50 -17.14
N LEU A 102 16.48 20.05 -16.01
CA LEU A 102 17.91 20.11 -15.69
C LEU A 102 18.59 18.74 -15.83
N ALA A 103 19.30 18.53 -16.92
CA ALA A 103 20.18 17.38 -17.11
C ALA A 103 21.43 17.50 -16.21
N GLY A 104 21.36 17.12 -14.95
CA GLY A 104 22.49 17.20 -14.00
C GLY A 104 22.08 16.97 -12.55
N GLU A 105 20.81 17.12 -12.21
CA GLU A 105 20.28 16.79 -10.88
C GLU A 105 19.99 15.30 -10.71
N GLU A 106 20.07 14.51 -11.79
CA GLU A 106 19.75 13.07 -11.84
C GLU A 106 20.53 12.25 -10.80
N LEU A 107 21.82 12.49 -10.67
CA LEU A 107 22.71 11.70 -9.79
C LEU A 107 22.42 11.94 -8.31
N SER A 108 22.05 13.14 -7.89
CA SER A 108 21.74 13.44 -6.50
C SER A 108 20.39 12.85 -6.07
N ALA A 109 19.38 13.00 -6.93
CA ALA A 109 18.05 12.46 -6.70
C ALA A 109 18.05 10.91 -6.70
N TYR A 110 18.84 10.29 -7.60
CA TYR A 110 18.98 8.83 -7.62
C TYR A 110 19.60 8.27 -6.33
N ARG A 111 20.65 8.91 -5.81
CA ARG A 111 21.32 8.48 -4.58
C ARG A 111 20.46 8.65 -3.34
N ASP A 112 19.79 9.79 -3.25
CA ASP A 112 19.08 10.22 -2.04
C ASP A 112 17.69 9.61 -1.92
N VAL A 113 16.99 9.40 -3.04
CA VAL A 113 15.56 9.03 -3.06
C VAL A 113 15.31 7.64 -3.63
N LYS A 114 16.30 7.03 -4.31
CA LYS A 114 16.14 5.75 -5.02
C LYS A 114 14.93 5.79 -5.95
N CYS A 115 14.90 6.78 -6.86
CA CYS A 115 13.86 6.86 -7.87
C CYS A 115 13.99 5.71 -8.87
N TYR A 116 12.88 5.42 -9.56
CA TYR A 116 12.86 4.38 -10.57
C TYR A 116 13.44 4.86 -11.90
N SER A 117 13.03 6.05 -12.36
CA SER A 117 13.43 6.61 -13.63
C SER A 117 13.44 8.13 -13.62
N PHE A 118 14.12 8.69 -14.62
CA PHE A 118 14.15 10.12 -14.93
C PHE A 118 13.73 10.36 -16.36
N LEU A 119 12.99 11.44 -16.58
CA LEU A 119 12.64 11.95 -17.89
C LEU A 119 13.12 13.39 -18.02
N VAL A 120 14.03 13.63 -18.95
CA VAL A 120 14.56 14.98 -19.21
C VAL A 120 13.64 15.72 -20.16
N LYS A 121 13.09 16.85 -19.73
CA LYS A 121 12.24 17.71 -20.57
C LYS A 121 13.08 18.41 -21.65
N PRO A 122 12.65 18.43 -22.93
CA PRO A 122 11.42 17.85 -23.46
C PRO A 122 11.58 16.37 -23.81
N PHE A 123 10.68 15.51 -23.30
CA PHE A 123 10.63 14.09 -23.64
C PHE A 123 9.45 13.77 -24.59
N GLY A 124 9.62 12.69 -25.35
CA GLY A 124 8.59 12.17 -26.25
C GLY A 124 7.59 11.24 -25.54
N GLU A 125 6.47 10.96 -26.24
CA GLU A 125 5.45 10.04 -25.74
C GLU A 125 6.01 8.63 -25.56
N GLU A 126 6.80 8.13 -26.51
CA GLU A 126 7.38 6.78 -26.47
C GLU A 126 8.32 6.58 -25.27
N GLU A 127 9.17 7.58 -24.98
CA GLU A 127 10.07 7.56 -23.84
C GLU A 127 9.29 7.53 -22.52
N PHE A 128 8.27 8.39 -22.40
CA PHE A 128 7.38 8.41 -21.25
C PHE A 128 6.65 7.09 -21.05
N VAL A 129 6.04 6.56 -22.12
CA VAL A 129 5.26 5.31 -22.09
C VAL A 129 6.12 4.14 -21.65
N THR A 130 7.38 4.07 -22.11
CA THR A 130 8.32 3.01 -21.72
C THR A 130 8.62 3.09 -20.22
N ALA A 131 9.08 4.23 -19.71
CA ALA A 131 9.40 4.43 -18.31
C ALA A 131 8.19 4.19 -17.40
N PHE A 132 7.01 4.64 -17.83
CA PHE A 132 5.76 4.49 -17.08
C PHE A 132 5.30 3.03 -16.99
N ARG A 133 5.32 2.29 -18.11
CA ARG A 133 4.93 0.87 -18.13
C ARG A 133 5.84 0.02 -17.26
N ASP A 134 7.13 0.27 -17.31
CA ASP A 134 8.11 -0.47 -16.52
C ASP A 134 7.94 -0.18 -15.03
N ALA A 135 7.76 1.09 -14.64
CA ALA A 135 7.49 1.49 -13.26
C ALA A 135 6.16 0.92 -12.74
N LEU A 136 5.10 0.95 -13.56
CA LEU A 136 3.80 0.38 -13.22
C LEU A 136 3.88 -1.15 -13.10
N GLY A 137 4.66 -1.81 -13.95
CA GLY A 137 4.94 -3.24 -13.88
C GLY A 137 5.61 -3.63 -12.56
N LEU A 138 6.62 -2.87 -12.13
CA LEU A 138 7.27 -3.03 -10.84
C LEU A 138 6.29 -2.85 -9.68
N SER A 139 5.49 -1.78 -9.71
CA SER A 139 4.46 -1.55 -8.70
C SER A 139 3.47 -2.70 -8.59
N LYS A 140 3.00 -3.22 -9.73
CA LYS A 140 2.12 -4.40 -9.76
C LYS A 140 2.77 -5.64 -9.17
N GLN A 141 4.04 -5.90 -9.49
CA GLN A 141 4.78 -7.02 -8.91
C GLN A 141 4.93 -6.89 -7.40
N MET A 142 5.20 -5.69 -6.89
CA MET A 142 5.28 -5.41 -5.46
C MET A 142 3.93 -5.61 -4.77
N ASN A 143 2.83 -5.17 -5.40
CA ASN A 143 1.47 -5.36 -4.88
C ASN A 143 0.98 -6.81 -5.02
N GLN A 144 1.41 -7.56 -6.04
CA GLN A 144 1.12 -9.00 -6.18
C GLN A 144 1.84 -9.84 -5.12
N GLN A 145 2.87 -9.30 -4.47
CA GLN A 145 3.48 -9.91 -3.28
C GLN A 145 2.70 -9.62 -1.99
N ALA A 146 1.67 -8.79 -2.03
CA ALA A 146 0.72 -8.67 -0.92
C ALA A 146 0.00 -10.02 -0.80
N LYS A 147 0.45 -10.84 0.15
CA LYS A 147 -0.11 -12.16 0.42
C LYS A 147 -1.58 -11.99 0.84
N THR A 148 -2.48 -12.64 0.12
CA THR A 148 -3.90 -12.71 0.51
C THR A 148 -4.20 -14.06 1.12
N ILE A 149 -5.15 -14.10 2.05
CA ILE A 149 -5.74 -15.34 2.57
C ILE A 149 -7.24 -15.32 2.39
N GLN A 150 -7.81 -16.48 2.13
CA GLN A 150 -9.25 -16.69 2.07
C GLN A 150 -9.70 -17.50 3.28
N ILE A 151 -10.74 -17.01 3.95
CA ILE A 151 -11.34 -17.64 5.12
C ILE A 151 -12.76 -18.05 4.78
N GLU A 152 -12.96 -19.34 4.65
CA GLU A 152 -14.26 -19.93 4.31
C GLU A 152 -15.20 -19.89 5.53
N GLN A 153 -16.40 -19.35 5.34
CA GLN A 153 -17.51 -19.42 6.28
C GLN A 153 -18.69 -20.13 5.61
N LYS A 154 -19.67 -20.60 6.35
CA LYS A 154 -20.79 -21.38 5.80
C LYS A 154 -21.55 -20.71 4.65
N GLN A 155 -21.60 -19.39 4.59
CA GLN A 155 -22.42 -18.63 3.65
C GLN A 155 -21.61 -17.67 2.77
N PHE A 156 -20.32 -17.45 3.05
CA PHE A 156 -19.46 -16.50 2.35
C PHE A 156 -17.99 -16.84 2.54
N ILE A 157 -17.16 -16.29 1.69
CA ILE A 157 -15.70 -16.33 1.80
C ILE A 157 -15.24 -14.91 2.11
N LEU A 158 -14.41 -14.76 3.14
CA LEU A 158 -13.71 -13.51 3.43
C LEU A 158 -12.32 -13.57 2.83
N GLU A 159 -11.93 -12.52 2.12
CA GLU A 159 -10.59 -12.37 1.60
C GLU A 159 -9.88 -11.22 2.31
N TYR A 160 -8.68 -11.48 2.81
CA TYR A 160 -7.86 -10.49 3.50
C TYR A 160 -6.50 -10.36 2.84
N VAL A 161 -6.07 -9.13 2.66
CA VAL A 161 -4.65 -8.82 2.46
C VAL A 161 -3.96 -8.98 3.82
N THR A 162 -2.99 -9.88 3.93
CA THR A 162 -2.37 -10.20 5.22
C THR A 162 -1.74 -8.99 5.90
N GLN A 163 -1.22 -8.05 5.11
CA GLN A 163 -0.65 -6.80 5.61
C GLN A 163 -1.67 -5.92 6.35
N ASP A 164 -2.95 -5.99 5.98
CA ASP A 164 -4.01 -5.19 6.62
C ASP A 164 -4.48 -5.80 7.94
N ILE A 165 -4.19 -7.08 8.19
CA ILE A 165 -4.55 -7.73 9.47
C ILE A 165 -3.61 -7.21 10.56
N ALA A 166 -4.16 -6.50 11.54
CA ALA A 166 -3.41 -5.93 12.66
C ALA A 166 -3.27 -6.94 13.80
N TYR A 167 -4.36 -7.56 14.19
CA TYR A 167 -4.36 -8.61 15.20
C TYR A 167 -5.59 -9.51 15.12
N ILE A 168 -5.53 -10.65 15.78
CA ILE A 168 -6.61 -11.63 15.85
C ILE A 168 -6.85 -11.95 17.31
N GLU A 169 -8.12 -11.89 17.73
CA GLU A 169 -8.56 -12.19 19.08
C GLU A 169 -9.40 -13.47 19.12
N ALA A 170 -9.15 -14.33 20.10
CA ALA A 170 -10.02 -15.46 20.40
C ALA A 170 -11.06 -15.07 21.44
N PHE A 171 -12.33 -15.10 21.04
CA PHE A 171 -13.47 -14.83 21.91
C PHE A 171 -14.41 -16.04 21.95
N GLY A 172 -14.34 -16.81 23.01
CA GLY A 172 -15.10 -18.06 23.15
C GLY A 172 -14.71 -19.10 22.08
N LYS A 173 -15.67 -19.48 21.23
CA LYS A 173 -15.46 -20.42 20.10
C LYS A 173 -15.28 -19.70 18.76
N LYS A 174 -15.11 -18.40 18.77
CA LYS A 174 -14.97 -17.56 17.58
C LYS A 174 -13.63 -16.86 17.60
N LEU A 175 -13.17 -16.44 16.44
CA LEU A 175 -12.06 -15.52 16.30
C LEU A 175 -12.58 -14.20 15.73
N VAL A 176 -12.01 -13.09 16.18
CA VAL A 176 -12.25 -11.77 15.63
C VAL A 176 -10.97 -11.32 14.96
N ILE A 177 -11.06 -11.00 13.67
CA ILE A 177 -9.96 -10.48 12.87
C ILE A 177 -10.12 -8.97 12.82
N HIS A 178 -9.12 -8.26 13.33
CA HIS A 178 -9.06 -6.81 13.29
C HIS A 178 -8.12 -6.36 12.20
N THR A 179 -8.65 -5.61 11.25
CA THR A 179 -7.89 -5.05 10.13
C THR A 179 -7.76 -3.55 10.26
N SER A 180 -6.65 -3.02 9.76
CA SER A 180 -6.41 -1.59 9.62
C SER A 180 -5.85 -1.33 8.24
N SER A 181 -6.67 -0.77 7.38
CA SER A 181 -6.30 -0.37 6.03
C SER A 181 -6.55 1.13 5.86
N ARG A 182 -5.70 1.79 5.08
CA ARG A 182 -5.87 3.21 4.78
C ARG A 182 -7.17 3.52 4.05
N LEU A 183 -7.59 2.60 3.17
CA LEU A 183 -8.76 2.79 2.33
C LEU A 183 -10.06 2.50 3.07
N SER A 184 -10.07 1.46 3.91
CA SER A 184 -11.27 0.98 4.59
C SER A 184 -11.31 1.31 6.08
N GLY A 185 -10.24 1.92 6.61
CA GLY A 185 -10.10 2.19 8.04
C GLY A 185 -9.96 0.92 8.87
N ILE A 186 -10.34 1.01 10.14
CA ILE A 186 -10.37 -0.14 11.06
C ILE A 186 -11.68 -0.88 10.86
N LYS A 187 -11.58 -2.20 10.68
CA LYS A 187 -12.72 -3.12 10.60
C LYS A 187 -12.46 -4.34 11.44
N GLU A 188 -13.54 -5.00 11.83
CA GLU A 188 -13.51 -6.26 12.56
C GLU A 188 -14.52 -7.25 11.98
N ASP A 189 -14.05 -8.47 11.75
CA ASP A 189 -14.88 -9.57 11.27
C ASP A 189 -14.82 -10.73 12.25
N THR A 190 -15.98 -11.25 12.59
CA THR A 190 -16.09 -12.44 13.45
C THR A 190 -16.20 -13.70 12.60
N ILE A 191 -15.26 -14.63 12.80
CA ILE A 191 -15.21 -15.91 12.08
C ILE A 191 -15.42 -17.09 13.05
N SER A 192 -15.85 -18.23 12.52
CA SER A 192 -16.05 -19.47 13.24
C SER A 192 -15.38 -20.65 12.52
N GLY A 193 -15.16 -21.74 13.24
CA GLY A 193 -14.56 -22.94 12.64
C GLY A 193 -13.04 -22.95 12.60
N TYR A 194 -12.38 -21.92 13.12
CA TYR A 194 -10.92 -21.80 13.18
C TYR A 194 -10.42 -21.69 14.61
N THR A 195 -9.20 -22.16 14.83
CA THR A 195 -8.43 -21.92 16.07
C THR A 195 -7.35 -20.88 15.79
N LEU A 196 -6.84 -20.19 16.83
CA LEU A 196 -5.73 -19.25 16.67
C LEU A 196 -4.51 -19.88 16.01
N SER A 197 -4.13 -21.09 16.44
CA SER A 197 -2.99 -21.81 15.85
C SER A 197 -3.25 -22.23 14.41
N GLY A 198 -4.49 -22.64 14.08
CA GLY A 198 -4.87 -22.99 12.70
C GLY A 198 -4.84 -21.76 11.77
N LEU A 199 -5.31 -20.62 12.27
CA LEU A 199 -5.27 -19.39 11.48
C LEU A 199 -3.85 -18.84 11.35
N LEU A 200 -3.02 -18.96 12.38
CA LEU A 200 -1.59 -18.59 12.30
C LEU A 200 -0.85 -19.45 11.28
N ALA A 201 -1.15 -20.77 11.23
CA ALA A 201 -0.58 -21.65 10.20
C ALA A 201 -1.08 -21.32 8.78
N LEU A 202 -2.33 -20.88 8.62
CA LEU A 202 -2.87 -20.43 7.35
C LEU A 202 -2.22 -19.12 6.88
N LEU A 203 -1.97 -18.20 7.81
CA LEU A 203 -1.25 -16.95 7.53
C LEU A 203 0.17 -17.23 7.01
N ASP A 204 0.86 -18.23 7.59
CA ASP A 204 2.22 -18.65 7.18
C ASP A 204 3.14 -17.45 6.89
N ASP A 205 3.20 -16.50 7.83
CA ASP A 205 3.94 -15.25 7.71
C ASP A 205 4.62 -14.93 9.04
N PRO A 206 5.97 -14.78 9.08
CA PRO A 206 6.74 -14.50 10.28
C PRO A 206 6.44 -13.12 10.90
N ALA A 207 5.67 -12.27 10.22
CA ALA A 207 5.15 -11.04 10.79
C ALA A 207 4.12 -11.30 11.88
N PHE A 208 3.39 -12.43 11.82
CA PHE A 208 2.39 -12.79 12.82
C PHE A 208 2.99 -13.61 13.95
N VAL A 209 2.77 -13.16 15.17
CA VAL A 209 3.24 -13.87 16.37
C VAL A 209 2.10 -14.00 17.39
N GLN A 210 2.04 -15.14 18.04
CA GLN A 210 1.13 -15.31 19.15
C GLN A 210 1.73 -14.62 20.38
N CYS A 211 1.06 -13.59 20.90
CA CYS A 211 1.52 -12.81 22.05
C CYS A 211 0.78 -13.15 23.35
N HIS A 212 -0.35 -13.84 23.24
CA HIS A 212 -1.15 -14.27 24.38
C HIS A 212 -1.94 -15.54 24.01
N LYS A 213 -2.47 -16.27 25.00
CA LYS A 213 -3.35 -17.44 24.75
C LYS A 213 -4.55 -17.12 23.85
N SER A 214 -4.98 -15.85 23.81
CA SER A 214 -6.13 -15.36 23.05
C SER A 214 -5.78 -14.36 21.96
N TYR A 215 -4.51 -14.03 21.73
CA TYR A 215 -4.13 -13.00 20.78
C TYR A 215 -2.95 -13.42 19.90
N VAL A 216 -3.11 -13.14 18.60
CA VAL A 216 -2.03 -13.11 17.59
C VAL A 216 -1.92 -11.68 17.11
N VAL A 217 -0.71 -11.14 16.98
CA VAL A 217 -0.45 -9.78 16.55
C VAL A 217 0.45 -9.78 15.31
N ASN A 218 0.20 -8.87 14.40
CA ASN A 218 1.10 -8.55 13.31
C ASN A 218 2.13 -7.53 13.78
N LYS A 219 3.41 -7.92 13.76
CA LYS A 219 4.53 -7.07 14.21
C LYS A 219 4.64 -5.75 13.46
N SER A 220 4.22 -5.69 12.20
CA SER A 220 4.26 -4.47 11.38
C SER A 220 3.32 -3.37 11.88
N HIS A 221 2.25 -3.76 12.60
CA HIS A 221 1.28 -2.83 13.19
C HIS A 221 1.65 -2.39 14.61
N ILE A 222 2.70 -2.94 15.21
CA ILE A 222 3.11 -2.56 16.56
C ILE A 222 3.67 -1.12 16.53
N GLU A 223 3.11 -0.27 17.38
CA GLU A 223 3.60 1.08 17.64
C GLU A 223 4.60 1.07 18.81
N LYS A 224 4.22 0.40 19.91
CA LYS A 224 5.01 0.36 21.15
C LYS A 224 4.74 -0.94 21.89
N ILE A 225 5.77 -1.48 22.54
CA ILE A 225 5.66 -2.57 23.51
C ILE A 225 6.06 -2.03 24.89
N ASP A 226 5.14 -2.10 25.85
CA ASP A 226 5.44 -1.83 27.24
C ASP A 226 5.80 -3.13 27.94
N LYS A 227 7.11 -3.31 28.20
CA LYS A 227 7.64 -4.52 28.85
C LYS A 227 7.25 -4.61 30.33
N SER A 228 7.07 -3.48 30.99
CA SER A 228 6.72 -3.42 32.42
C SER A 228 5.27 -3.78 32.66
N GLU A 229 4.36 -3.23 31.85
CA GLU A 229 2.94 -3.53 31.92
C GLU A 229 2.53 -4.75 31.08
N ARG A 230 3.46 -5.28 30.24
CA ARG A 230 3.22 -6.39 29.32
C ARG A 230 2.05 -6.13 28.38
N LYS A 231 2.10 -4.98 27.71
CA LYS A 231 1.09 -4.55 26.76
C LYS A 231 1.71 -4.17 25.44
N ILE A 232 0.98 -4.45 24.37
CA ILE A 232 1.29 -4.00 23.00
C ILE A 232 0.31 -2.91 22.63
N PHE A 233 0.83 -1.82 22.10
CA PHE A 233 0.09 -0.72 21.49
C PHE A 233 0.19 -0.86 19.97
N LEU A 234 -0.93 -0.77 19.28
CA LEU A 234 -0.99 -0.88 17.83
C LEU A 234 -1.32 0.46 17.18
N LYS A 235 -0.73 0.70 16.02
CA LYS A 235 -0.96 1.91 15.22
C LYS A 235 -2.44 2.06 14.87
N GLY A 236 -3.03 3.19 15.28
CA GLY A 236 -4.42 3.52 14.99
C GLY A 236 -5.46 2.84 15.87
N PHE A 237 -5.08 1.94 16.78
CA PHE A 237 -6.01 1.31 17.75
C PHE A 237 -5.90 1.98 19.12
N THR A 238 -7.03 2.10 19.81
CA THR A 238 -7.08 2.63 21.19
C THR A 238 -6.88 1.53 22.22
N ASP A 239 -7.20 0.29 21.88
CA ASP A 239 -7.09 -0.85 22.76
C ASP A 239 -5.67 -1.39 22.81
N THR A 240 -5.31 -1.95 23.95
CA THR A 240 -3.99 -2.57 24.16
C THR A 240 -4.11 -4.08 24.22
N ILE A 241 -3.14 -4.78 23.66
CA ILE A 241 -3.10 -6.24 23.65
C ILE A 241 -2.20 -6.75 24.77
N PRO A 242 -2.68 -7.66 25.62
CA PRO A 242 -1.88 -8.21 26.72
C PRO A 242 -0.82 -9.21 26.20
N ILE A 243 0.32 -9.26 26.87
CA ILE A 243 1.38 -10.23 26.59
C ILE A 243 1.40 -11.30 27.68
N GLY A 244 1.22 -12.54 27.27
CA GLY A 244 1.28 -13.69 28.19
C GLY A 244 2.72 -14.09 28.52
N ASN A 245 2.95 -14.60 29.73
CA ASN A 245 4.29 -14.92 30.22
C ASN A 245 5.11 -15.86 29.32
N LYS A 246 4.45 -16.83 28.66
CA LYS A 246 5.13 -17.78 27.79
C LYS A 246 5.49 -17.22 26.39
N TYR A 247 4.96 -16.08 26.02
CA TYR A 247 5.07 -15.51 24.66
C TYR A 247 6.07 -14.35 24.55
N GLN A 248 6.72 -14.02 25.66
CA GLN A 248 7.62 -12.87 25.73
C GLN A 248 8.84 -13.02 24.81
N ALA A 249 9.41 -14.21 24.75
CA ALA A 249 10.61 -14.49 23.96
C ALA A 249 10.41 -14.25 22.45
N GLU A 250 9.21 -14.47 21.93
CA GLU A 250 8.89 -14.28 20.50
C GLU A 250 8.74 -12.82 20.09
N LEU A 251 8.54 -11.94 21.07
CA LEU A 251 8.29 -10.52 20.83
C LEU A 251 9.53 -9.63 20.99
N TRP A 252 10.45 -9.99 21.87
CA TRP A 252 11.65 -9.19 22.14
C TRP A 252 12.89 -10.01 22.46
N GLY A 253 12.93 -11.25 21.89
CA GLY A 253 14.11 -12.11 21.94
C GLY A 253 15.29 -11.59 21.12
#